data_38b9939a5caf8430e52882216077ea27
#
_entry.id   38b9939a5caf8430e52882216077ea27
#
_cell.length_a   1.000
_cell.length_b   1.000
_cell.length_c   1.000
_cell.angle_alpha   90.00
_cell.angle_beta   90.00
_cell.angle_gamma   90.00
#
_symmetry.space_group_name_H-M   'P 1'
#
loop_
_entity.id
_entity.type
_entity.pdbx_description
1 polymer ?
#
loop_
_entity_poly.entity_id
_entity_poly.type
_entity_poly.pdbx_seq_one_letter_code
_entity_poly.pdbx_strand_id
1 'polypeptide(L)'
;MFGKEFKHLPSEYPSLFGNGTKPSEWNTEGPSLEELMSQLQEQAQRIKVIPEESFEKKLSEPFLGLETVGELYGMMLYHEADHIGQIKAMKRIVEAKKVTE
;
A
#
# COMPACT_ATOMS: atom_id res chain seq x y z
N MET A 1 -0.46 -5.36 11.43
CA MET A 1 -0.52 -6.60 10.67
C MET A 1 0.81 -7.33 10.65
N PHE A 2 1.85 -6.73 10.14
CA PHE A 2 3.18 -7.32 10.13
C PHE A 2 4.08 -6.61 11.12
N GLY A 3 3.94 -6.93 12.38
CA GLY A 3 4.66 -6.24 13.42
C GLY A 3 4.04 -4.87 13.71
N LYS A 4 4.45 -4.30 14.82
CA LYS A 4 3.89 -3.06 15.34
C LYS A 4 4.70 -1.82 14.96
N GLU A 5 5.82 -2.00 14.27
CA GLU A 5 6.73 -0.91 13.94
C GLU A 5 6.83 -0.71 12.43
N PHE A 6 6.60 0.50 11.99
CA PHE A 6 6.78 0.91 10.61
C PHE A 6 8.15 1.58 10.46
N LYS A 7 9.21 0.77 10.59
CA LYS A 7 10.59 1.26 10.65
C LYS A 7 11.05 2.04 9.42
N HIS A 8 10.44 1.75 8.27
CA HIS A 8 10.86 2.31 7.00
C HIS A 8 9.95 3.42 6.48
N LEU A 9 8.94 3.78 7.24
CA LEU A 9 7.98 4.80 6.84
C LEU A 9 8.05 6.00 7.80
N PRO A 10 7.82 7.22 7.30
CA PRO A 10 7.67 8.38 8.17
C PRO A 10 6.60 8.16 9.24
N SER A 11 6.82 8.69 10.42
CA SER A 11 5.94 8.45 11.57
C SER A 11 4.51 8.97 11.36
N GLU A 12 4.32 9.97 10.49
CA GLU A 12 3.00 10.54 10.20
C GLU A 12 2.16 9.71 9.25
N TYR A 13 2.74 8.73 8.53
CA TYR A 13 1.99 7.95 7.55
C TYR A 13 0.80 7.18 8.13
N PRO A 14 0.89 6.53 9.29
CA PRO A 14 -0.28 5.85 9.84
C PRO A 14 -1.46 6.79 10.11
N SER A 15 -1.21 8.04 10.51
CA SER A 15 -2.29 8.99 10.75
C SER A 15 -2.87 9.57 9.47
N LEU A 16 -2.09 9.61 8.38
CA LEU A 16 -2.55 10.13 7.09
C LEU A 16 -3.27 9.05 6.25
N PHE A 17 -2.75 7.83 6.27
CA PHE A 17 -3.19 6.76 5.38
C PHE A 17 -3.83 5.58 6.08
N GLY A 18 -3.94 5.59 7.40
CA GLY A 18 -4.55 4.50 8.14
C GLY A 18 -6.01 4.29 7.78
N ASN A 19 -6.54 3.14 8.19
CA ASN A 19 -7.93 2.79 7.91
C ASN A 19 -8.88 3.86 8.44
N GLY A 20 -9.82 4.27 7.63
CA GLY A 20 -10.79 5.31 7.99
C GLY A 20 -10.34 6.74 7.75
N THR A 21 -9.11 6.94 7.28
CA THR A 21 -8.60 8.29 6.97
C THR A 21 -8.95 8.68 5.53
N LYS A 22 -8.96 9.99 5.29
CA LYS A 22 -9.14 10.52 3.94
C LYS A 22 -8.48 11.89 3.81
N PRO A 23 -7.97 12.23 2.61
CA PRO A 23 -7.25 13.49 2.41
C PRO A 23 -8.00 14.74 2.81
N SER A 24 -9.33 14.74 2.66
CA SER A 24 -10.16 15.90 3.02
C SER A 24 -10.12 16.23 4.51
N GLU A 25 -9.67 15.29 5.33
CA GLU A 25 -9.58 15.47 6.78
C GLU A 25 -8.15 15.70 7.27
N TRP A 26 -7.18 15.76 6.36
CA TRP A 26 -5.79 16.00 6.74
C TRP A 26 -5.59 17.42 7.25
N ASN A 27 -4.80 17.57 8.32
CA ASN A 27 -4.42 18.86 8.87
C ASN A 27 -3.17 19.43 8.19
N THR A 28 -2.50 18.64 7.34
CA THR A 28 -1.28 18.99 6.63
C THR A 28 -1.42 18.60 5.17
N GLU A 29 -0.50 19.07 4.34
CA GLU A 29 -0.53 18.75 2.91
C GLU A 29 -0.27 17.26 2.59
N GLY A 30 0.30 16.53 3.50
CA GLY A 30 0.74 15.18 3.21
C GLY A 30 2.01 15.15 2.38
N PRO A 31 2.53 13.93 2.06
CA PRO A 31 3.77 13.79 1.33
C PRO A 31 3.61 14.16 -0.15
N SER A 32 4.71 14.59 -0.77
CA SER A 32 4.73 14.85 -2.20
C SER A 32 4.67 13.55 -3.01
N LEU A 33 4.28 13.65 -4.27
CA LEU A 33 4.29 12.49 -5.17
C LEU A 33 5.70 11.91 -5.31
N GLU A 34 6.72 12.77 -5.39
CA GLU A 34 8.11 12.34 -5.49
C GLU A 34 8.55 11.54 -4.27
N GLU A 35 8.13 11.98 -3.08
CA GLU A 35 8.40 11.27 -1.84
C GLU A 35 7.74 9.90 -1.83
N LEU A 36 6.48 9.82 -2.24
CA LEU A 36 5.76 8.55 -2.31
C LEU A 36 6.40 7.60 -3.32
N MET A 37 6.81 8.09 -4.47
CA MET A 37 7.49 7.28 -5.48
C MET A 37 8.83 6.74 -4.96
N SER A 38 9.58 7.57 -4.26
CA SER A 38 10.83 7.15 -3.63
C SER A 38 10.60 6.04 -2.60
N GLN A 39 9.58 6.18 -1.77
CA GLN A 39 9.21 5.17 -0.78
C GLN A 39 8.82 3.83 -1.44
N LEU A 40 8.08 3.88 -2.54
CA LEU A 40 7.72 2.68 -3.29
C LEU A 40 8.95 1.98 -3.88
N GLN A 41 9.89 2.73 -4.43
CA GLN A 41 11.12 2.16 -4.97
C GLN A 41 11.96 1.49 -3.88
N GLU A 42 12.08 2.12 -2.73
CA GLU A 42 12.81 1.54 -1.59
C GLU A 42 12.11 0.28 -1.08
N GLN A 43 10.79 0.29 -1.03
CA GLN A 43 10.02 -0.89 -0.63
C GLN A 43 10.26 -2.06 -1.57
N ALA A 44 10.28 -1.81 -2.87
CA ALA A 44 10.56 -2.85 -3.86
C ALA A 44 11.95 -3.48 -3.64
N GLN A 45 12.95 -2.67 -3.30
CA GLN A 45 14.27 -3.19 -3.00
C GLN A 45 14.29 -4.04 -1.74
N ARG A 46 13.56 -3.64 -0.70
CA ARG A 46 13.45 -4.42 0.53
C ARG A 46 12.76 -5.76 0.29
N ILE A 47 11.74 -5.78 -0.55
CA ILE A 47 11.02 -7.03 -0.88
C ILE A 47 11.93 -8.00 -1.62
N LYS A 48 12.78 -7.53 -2.52
CA LYS A 48 13.68 -8.37 -3.30
C LYS A 48 14.66 -9.17 -2.46
N VAL A 49 15.00 -8.69 -1.27
CA VAL A 49 15.96 -9.37 -0.39
C VAL A 49 15.30 -10.27 0.65
N ILE A 50 13.98 -10.40 0.62
CA ILE A 50 13.28 -11.30 1.55
C ILE A 50 13.58 -12.76 1.16
N PRO A 51 14.08 -13.60 2.08
CA PRO A 51 14.33 -15.02 1.78
C PRO A 51 13.02 -15.75 1.44
N GLU A 52 13.08 -16.69 0.51
CA GLU A 52 11.91 -17.48 0.13
C GLU A 52 11.28 -18.20 1.33
N GLU A 53 12.10 -18.68 2.25
CA GLU A 53 11.63 -19.38 3.44
C GLU A 53 10.70 -18.52 4.31
N SER A 54 10.86 -17.19 4.22
CA SER A 54 10.01 -16.28 4.99
C SER A 54 8.55 -16.37 4.58
N PHE A 55 8.27 -16.70 3.33
CA PHE A 55 6.89 -16.81 2.83
C PHE A 55 6.19 -18.08 3.31
N GLU A 56 6.93 -19.08 3.75
CA GLU A 56 6.38 -20.31 4.29
C GLU A 56 6.03 -20.21 5.77
N LYS A 57 6.47 -19.15 6.44
CA LYS A 57 6.19 -18.95 7.86
C LYS A 57 4.70 -18.78 8.09
N LYS A 58 4.23 -19.41 9.16
CA LYS A 58 2.83 -19.26 9.56
C LYS A 58 2.63 -17.93 10.29
N LEU A 59 1.48 -17.33 10.06
CA LEU A 59 1.08 -16.14 10.79
C LEU A 59 0.81 -16.51 12.25
N SER A 60 1.08 -15.61 13.18
CA SER A 60 0.79 -15.82 14.60
C SER A 60 -0.70 -16.07 14.82
N GLU A 61 -1.54 -15.42 14.02
CA GLU A 61 -2.99 -15.65 13.99
C GLU A 61 -3.42 -15.67 12.52
N PRO A 62 -4.32 -16.60 12.12
CA PRO A 62 -4.86 -16.58 10.76
C PRO A 62 -5.56 -15.27 10.47
N PHE A 63 -5.42 -14.77 9.24
CA PHE A 63 -6.04 -13.54 8.81
C PHE A 63 -6.92 -13.83 7.59
N LEU A 64 -8.22 -13.66 7.73
CA LEU A 64 -9.20 -13.92 6.66
C LEU A 64 -9.04 -15.33 6.05
N GLY A 65 -8.71 -16.33 6.88
CA GLY A 65 -8.50 -17.70 6.42
C GLY A 65 -7.11 -17.97 5.86
N LEU A 66 -6.24 -16.97 5.82
CA LEU A 66 -4.87 -17.10 5.34
C LEU A 66 -3.96 -17.47 6.50
N GLU A 67 -3.12 -18.46 6.31
CA GLU A 67 -2.31 -19.03 7.40
C GLU A 67 -0.82 -18.71 7.29
N THR A 68 -0.32 -18.42 6.10
CA THR A 68 1.10 -18.18 5.88
C THR A 68 1.38 -16.76 5.41
N VAL A 69 2.62 -16.32 5.58
CA VAL A 69 3.07 -15.01 5.09
C VAL A 69 2.91 -14.92 3.56
N GLY A 70 3.23 -16.01 2.85
CA GLY A 70 3.09 -16.05 1.39
C GLY A 70 1.65 -15.87 0.93
N GLU A 71 0.71 -16.52 1.59
CA GLU A 71 -0.72 -16.37 1.28
C GLU A 71 -1.17 -14.92 1.49
N LEU A 72 -0.71 -14.30 2.57
CA LEU A 72 -1.03 -12.91 2.86
C LEU A 72 -0.43 -11.97 1.82
N TYR A 73 0.80 -12.21 1.38
CA TYR A 73 1.40 -11.43 0.29
C TYR A 73 0.63 -11.56 -1.01
N GLY A 74 0.16 -12.78 -1.33
CA GLY A 74 -0.68 -12.99 -2.51
C GLY A 74 -1.97 -12.17 -2.46
N MET A 75 -2.61 -12.14 -1.30
CA MET A 75 -3.81 -11.32 -1.10
C MET A 75 -3.49 -9.84 -1.25
N MET A 76 -2.36 -9.39 -0.70
CA MET A 76 -1.96 -7.99 -0.81
C MET A 76 -1.70 -7.57 -2.25
N LEU A 77 -1.10 -8.44 -3.05
CA LEU A 77 -0.89 -8.18 -4.48
C LEU A 77 -2.21 -8.03 -5.23
N TYR A 78 -3.17 -8.91 -4.93
CA TYR A 78 -4.50 -8.82 -5.50
C TYR A 78 -5.18 -7.50 -5.11
N HIS A 79 -5.11 -7.15 -3.83
CA HIS A 79 -5.70 -5.92 -3.32
C HIS A 79 -5.10 -4.67 -3.98
N GLU A 80 -3.78 -4.66 -4.13
CA GLU A 80 -3.09 -3.57 -4.80
C GLU A 80 -3.46 -3.45 -6.28
N ALA A 81 -3.56 -4.58 -6.98
CA ALA A 81 -3.99 -4.60 -8.37
C ALA A 81 -5.41 -4.04 -8.53
N ASP A 82 -6.29 -4.33 -7.59
CA ASP A 82 -7.64 -3.78 -7.58
C ASP A 82 -7.63 -2.26 -7.45
N HIS A 83 -6.82 -1.71 -6.56
CA HIS A 83 -6.66 -0.27 -6.42
C HIS A 83 -6.09 0.37 -7.69
N ILE A 84 -5.12 -0.27 -8.32
CA ILE A 84 -4.53 0.23 -9.57
C ILE A 84 -5.60 0.30 -10.65
N GLY A 85 -6.46 -0.71 -10.74
CA GLY A 85 -7.57 -0.71 -11.68
C GLY A 85 -8.53 0.46 -11.45
N GLN A 86 -8.84 0.76 -10.20
CA GLN A 86 -9.69 1.89 -9.84
C GLN A 86 -9.03 3.23 -10.21
N ILE A 87 -7.75 3.36 -9.95
CA ILE A 87 -7.00 4.57 -10.31
C ILE A 87 -7.00 4.79 -11.81
N LYS A 88 -6.79 3.74 -12.60
CA LYS A 88 -6.83 3.82 -14.06
C LYS A 88 -8.20 4.27 -14.56
N ALA A 89 -9.28 3.77 -13.97
CA ALA A 89 -10.62 4.15 -14.33
C ALA A 89 -10.90 5.63 -14.02
N MET A 90 -10.50 6.07 -12.83
CA MET A 90 -10.65 7.47 -12.44
C MET A 90 -9.83 8.40 -13.32
N LYS A 91 -8.63 8.00 -13.69
CA LYS A 91 -7.78 8.76 -14.60
C LYS A 91 -8.48 9.00 -15.94
N ARG A 92 -9.11 7.97 -16.50
CA ARG A 92 -9.86 8.09 -17.75
C ARG A 92 -11.00 9.09 -17.65
N ILE A 93 -11.71 9.08 -16.53
CA ILE A 93 -12.80 10.02 -16.29
C ILE A 93 -12.30 11.46 -16.24
N VAL A 94 -11.21 11.69 -15.50
CA VAL A 94 -10.61 13.02 -15.37
C VAL A 94 -10.10 13.52 -16.72
N GLU A 95 -9.44 12.68 -17.49
CA GLU A 95 -8.94 13.04 -18.83
C GLU A 95 -10.07 13.35 -19.79
N ALA A 96 -11.17 12.61 -19.74
CA ALA A 96 -12.34 12.88 -20.56
C ALA A 96 -12.96 14.24 -20.23
N LYS A 97 -13.02 14.61 -18.94
CA LYS A 97 -13.50 15.93 -18.54
C LYS A 97 -12.63 17.06 -19.07
N LYS A 98 -11.32 16.88 -19.06
CA LYS A 98 -10.38 17.89 -19.59
C LYS A 98 -10.59 18.12 -21.08
N VAL A 99 -10.93 17.09 -21.84
CA VAL A 99 -11.18 17.21 -23.27
C VAL A 99 -12.48 17.94 -23.56
N THR A 100 -13.47 17.79 -22.69
CA THR A 100 -14.80 18.41 -22.88
C THR A 100 -14.90 19.82 -22.29
N GLU A 101 -13.96 20.19 -21.44
CA GLU A 101 -13.85 21.55 -20.91
C GLU A 101 -13.07 22.45 -21.88
#